data_0629ab842de5c3cd8d16974f83d77495
#
_entry.id   0629ab842de5c3cd8d16974f83d77495
#
_cell.length_a   1.000
_cell.length_b   1.000
_cell.length_c   1.000
_cell.angle_alpha   90.00
_cell.angle_beta   90.00
_cell.angle_gamma   90.00
#
_symmetry.space_group_name_H-M   'P 1'
#
loop_
_entity.id
_entity.type
_entity.pdbx_description
1 polymer ?
#
loop_
_entity_poly.entity_id
_entity_poly.type
_entity_poly.pdbx_seq_one_letter_code
_entity_poly.pdbx_strand_id
1 'polypeptide(L)'
;MFLPYRPPSDNELNMYYPTVAPDSLPGTYKFWGNDTKERYEDNLATQDTNWTYRTKDVEYKLNNEGYRCPEFDTIDWQNSVVILGCSQVFGTGLAEEETIAVQLQELINCPVINLGRPGSSIDYSLANNIQLRSNVATPKAVINHWTELMRETYFGVEKIATVTPGLPMHETYYKKHIGMLISMFGLMPKM
;
A
#
# COMPACT_ATOMS: atom_id res chain seq x y z
N MET A 1 -17.00 -4.29 24.53
CA MET A 1 -16.98 -2.87 24.97
C MET A 1 -16.17 -2.13 23.93
N PHE A 2 -16.83 -1.39 23.05
CA PHE A 2 -16.14 -0.57 22.06
C PHE A 2 -15.59 0.65 22.77
N LEU A 3 -14.28 0.89 22.64
CA LEU A 3 -13.68 2.12 23.11
C LEU A 3 -14.30 3.30 22.32
N PRO A 4 -14.62 4.43 22.97
CA PRO A 4 -15.10 5.59 22.27
C PRO A 4 -14.05 6.03 21.24
N TYR A 5 -14.49 6.24 20.01
CA TYR A 5 -13.66 6.77 18.95
C TYR A 5 -13.05 8.11 19.40
N ARG A 6 -11.74 8.21 19.39
CA ARG A 6 -10.99 9.45 19.55
C ARG A 6 -10.38 9.77 18.17
N PRO A 7 -10.64 10.95 17.60
CA PRO A 7 -9.94 11.36 16.39
C PRO A 7 -8.42 11.36 16.71
N PRO A 8 -7.60 10.77 15.82
CA PRO A 8 -6.16 10.78 16.00
C PRO A 8 -5.63 12.21 16.03
N SER A 9 -4.58 12.46 16.80
CA SER A 9 -3.82 13.70 16.74
C SER A 9 -3.04 13.77 15.43
N ASP A 10 -2.58 14.97 15.02
CA ASP A 10 -1.81 15.14 13.78
C ASP A 10 -0.58 14.20 13.70
N ASN A 11 0.01 13.85 14.84
CA ASN A 11 1.10 12.86 14.92
C ASN A 11 0.61 11.41 14.77
N GLU A 12 -0.65 11.12 15.10
CA GLU A 12 -1.28 9.80 14.95
C GLU A 12 -1.83 9.62 13.55
N LEU A 13 -2.16 10.69 12.82
CA LEU A 13 -2.52 10.66 11.40
C LEU A 13 -1.38 10.05 10.55
N ASN A 14 -0.15 10.38 10.85
CA ASN A 14 1.03 9.77 10.24
C ASN A 14 1.18 8.26 10.53
N MET A 15 0.45 7.70 11.50
CA MET A 15 0.44 6.27 11.76
C MET A 15 -0.53 5.47 10.88
N TYR A 16 -1.58 6.09 10.39
CA TYR A 16 -2.61 5.42 9.58
C TYR A 16 -2.43 5.65 8.08
N TYR A 17 -1.91 6.79 7.69
CA TYR A 17 -1.27 6.88 6.39
C TYR A 17 -0.03 6.00 6.48
N PRO A 18 0.15 5.06 5.53
CA PRO A 18 1.25 4.15 5.65
C PRO A 18 2.48 5.00 5.92
N THR A 19 2.87 4.96 7.17
CA THR A 19 4.19 5.41 7.47
C THR A 19 5.03 4.61 6.55
N VAL A 20 5.33 5.26 5.56
CA VAL A 20 6.31 5.06 4.60
C VAL A 20 7.28 4.04 5.18
N ALA A 21 7.19 2.79 4.73
CA ALA A 21 8.36 1.95 4.84
C ALA A 21 9.52 2.82 4.36
N PRO A 22 10.72 2.75 4.91
CA PRO A 22 11.85 3.58 4.47
C PRO A 22 12.03 3.62 2.96
N ASP A 23 11.46 2.63 2.26
CA ASP A 23 11.47 2.46 0.82
C ASP A 23 10.31 3.17 0.08
N SER A 24 9.39 3.82 0.77
CA SER A 24 8.24 4.53 0.19
C SER A 24 8.39 6.05 0.26
N LEU A 25 9.61 6.55 0.17
CA LEU A 25 9.87 7.99 0.11
C LEU A 25 9.23 8.59 -1.14
N PRO A 26 8.74 9.85 -1.05
CA PRO A 26 8.27 10.57 -2.22
C PRO A 26 9.31 10.58 -3.32
N GLY A 27 8.88 10.44 -4.57
CA GLY A 27 9.80 10.47 -5.69
C GLY A 27 9.40 9.59 -6.86
N THR A 28 10.29 9.49 -7.82
CA THR A 28 10.13 8.67 -9.02
C THR A 28 11.14 7.53 -9.00
N TYR A 29 10.66 6.32 -9.18
CA TYR A 29 11.45 5.10 -9.12
C TYR A 29 11.24 4.27 -10.39
N LYS A 30 12.33 3.69 -10.90
CA LYS A 30 12.27 2.76 -12.04
C LYS A 30 11.89 1.35 -11.61
N PHE A 31 12.24 0.96 -10.40
CA PHE A 31 11.93 -0.34 -9.81
C PHE A 31 11.35 -0.15 -8.42
N TRP A 32 10.35 -0.97 -8.07
CA TRP A 32 9.66 -0.84 -6.79
C TRP A 32 9.19 -2.18 -6.23
N GLY A 33 9.49 -2.43 -4.96
CA GLY A 33 9.07 -3.64 -4.26
C GLY A 33 9.62 -4.91 -4.92
N ASN A 34 8.72 -5.76 -5.40
CA ASN A 34 9.08 -6.99 -6.09
C ASN A 34 9.42 -6.81 -7.57
N ASP A 35 9.19 -5.62 -8.13
CA ASP A 35 9.66 -5.25 -9.45
C ASP A 35 11.10 -4.74 -9.31
N THR A 36 12.06 -5.63 -9.58
CA THR A 36 13.48 -5.35 -9.41
C THR A 36 14.22 -5.38 -10.74
N LYS A 37 15.40 -4.74 -10.77
CA LYS A 37 16.26 -4.73 -11.96
C LYS A 37 16.61 -6.15 -12.39
N GLU A 38 16.93 -7.03 -11.44
CA GLU A 38 17.29 -8.43 -11.71
C GLU A 38 16.13 -9.17 -12.38
N ARG A 39 14.91 -9.02 -11.86
CA ARG A 39 13.71 -9.63 -12.47
C ARG A 39 13.42 -9.08 -13.86
N TYR A 40 13.65 -7.78 -14.06
CA TYR A 40 13.52 -7.19 -15.38
C TYR A 40 14.53 -7.76 -16.36
N GLU A 41 15.79 -7.92 -15.97
CA GLU A 41 16.85 -8.53 -16.78
C GLU A 41 16.54 -10.01 -17.09
N ASP A 42 16.06 -10.79 -16.14
CA ASP A 42 15.58 -12.15 -16.33
C ASP A 42 14.42 -12.21 -17.33
N ASN A 43 13.46 -11.31 -17.22
CA ASN A 43 12.36 -11.19 -18.16
C ASN A 43 12.83 -10.82 -19.56
N LEU A 44 13.78 -9.90 -19.70
CA LEU A 44 14.38 -9.58 -21.00
C LEU A 44 15.01 -10.80 -21.70
N ALA A 45 15.58 -11.72 -20.92
CA ALA A 45 16.18 -12.94 -21.44
C ALA A 45 15.16 -14.03 -21.81
N THR A 46 14.02 -14.08 -21.10
CA THR A 46 13.08 -15.21 -21.17
C THR A 46 11.76 -14.89 -21.88
N GLN A 47 11.32 -13.62 -21.86
CA GLN A 47 10.07 -13.20 -22.48
C GLN A 47 10.18 -13.12 -24.00
N ASP A 48 9.05 -13.22 -24.67
CA ASP A 48 8.93 -13.10 -26.12
C ASP A 48 9.48 -11.77 -26.65
N THR A 49 9.91 -11.75 -27.90
CA THR A 49 10.48 -10.55 -28.55
C THR A 49 9.48 -9.39 -28.65
N ASN A 50 8.19 -9.67 -28.65
CA ASN A 50 7.10 -8.69 -28.66
C ASN A 50 6.62 -8.27 -27.26
N TRP A 51 7.29 -8.70 -26.19
CA TRP A 51 6.96 -8.28 -24.84
C TRP A 51 7.07 -6.75 -24.70
N THR A 52 5.96 -6.12 -24.37
CA THR A 52 5.79 -4.66 -24.37
C THR A 52 6.87 -3.93 -23.57
N TYR A 53 7.23 -4.48 -22.41
CA TYR A 53 8.21 -3.83 -21.50
C TYR A 53 9.67 -3.97 -21.92
N ARG A 54 9.96 -4.53 -23.11
CA ARG A 54 11.29 -4.42 -23.73
C ARG A 54 11.64 -2.99 -24.12
N THR A 55 10.63 -2.19 -24.44
CA THR A 55 10.77 -0.83 -24.96
C THR A 55 9.98 0.21 -24.16
N LYS A 56 9.12 -0.24 -23.27
CA LYS A 56 8.28 0.59 -22.43
C LYS A 56 8.88 0.67 -21.02
N ASP A 57 9.19 1.88 -20.60
CA ASP A 57 9.65 2.12 -19.22
C ASP A 57 8.47 2.11 -18.25
N VAL A 58 8.70 1.53 -17.07
CA VAL A 58 7.79 1.61 -15.92
C VAL A 58 8.37 2.62 -14.94
N GLU A 59 7.58 3.62 -14.57
CA GLU A 59 7.93 4.58 -13.54
C GLU A 59 6.90 4.54 -12.42
N TYR A 60 7.38 4.53 -11.19
CA TYR A 60 6.57 4.65 -9.99
C TYR A 60 6.73 6.05 -9.42
N LYS A 61 5.73 6.90 -9.62
CA LYS A 61 5.69 8.25 -9.04
C LYS A 61 4.91 8.20 -7.74
N LEU A 62 5.59 8.44 -6.63
CA LEU A 62 4.98 8.44 -5.31
C LEU A 62 4.87 9.87 -4.79
N ASN A 63 3.69 10.20 -4.28
CA ASN A 63 3.42 11.48 -3.62
C ASN A 63 4.08 11.57 -2.23
N ASN A 64 3.88 12.68 -1.54
CA ASN A 64 4.48 12.93 -0.22
C ASN A 64 4.04 11.93 0.86
N GLU A 65 2.90 11.29 0.68
CA GLU A 65 2.36 10.25 1.57
C GLU A 65 2.77 8.83 1.14
N GLY A 66 3.56 8.70 0.07
CA GLY A 66 4.07 7.41 -0.43
C GLY A 66 3.06 6.60 -1.26
N TYR A 67 2.00 7.22 -1.77
CA TYR A 67 1.04 6.60 -2.67
C TYR A 67 1.29 6.97 -4.13
N ARG A 68 0.93 6.05 -5.02
CA ARG A 68 0.98 6.24 -6.47
C ARG A 68 -0.27 6.99 -6.95
N CYS A 69 -0.40 8.24 -6.53
CA CYS A 69 -1.50 9.14 -6.89
C CYS A 69 -1.06 10.61 -6.75
N PRO A 70 -1.89 11.59 -7.13
CA PRO A 70 -1.61 13.01 -6.90
C PRO A 70 -1.37 13.34 -5.42
N GLU A 71 -0.78 14.50 -5.15
CA GLU A 71 -0.62 15.02 -3.78
C GLU A 71 -1.99 15.21 -3.13
N PHE A 72 -2.11 14.82 -1.86
CA PHE A 72 -3.40 14.76 -1.16
C PHE A 72 -4.10 16.11 -1.04
N ASP A 73 -3.35 17.20 -0.94
CA ASP A 73 -3.85 18.57 -0.90
C ASP A 73 -4.39 19.08 -2.25
N THR A 74 -4.06 18.40 -3.35
CA THR A 74 -4.55 18.72 -4.70
C THR A 74 -5.77 17.92 -5.12
N ILE A 75 -6.18 16.91 -4.33
CA ILE A 75 -7.26 16.00 -4.68
C ILE A 75 -8.63 16.62 -4.34
N ASP A 76 -9.51 16.66 -5.30
CA ASP A 76 -10.95 16.90 -5.06
C ASP A 76 -11.61 15.58 -4.60
N TRP A 77 -11.47 15.30 -3.30
CA TRP A 77 -11.96 14.06 -2.71
C TRP A 77 -13.45 13.83 -2.94
N GLN A 78 -14.28 14.88 -2.84
CA GLN A 78 -15.75 14.77 -3.01
C GLN A 78 -16.15 14.38 -4.42
N ASN A 79 -15.32 14.68 -5.39
CA ASN A 79 -15.57 14.37 -6.79
C ASN A 79 -14.72 13.18 -7.30
N SER A 80 -14.08 12.46 -6.41
CA SER A 80 -13.21 11.31 -6.73
C SER A 80 -13.79 10.00 -6.23
N VAL A 81 -13.35 8.91 -6.84
CA VAL A 81 -13.47 7.54 -6.35
C VAL A 81 -12.11 7.13 -5.77
N VAL A 82 -12.10 6.44 -4.65
CA VAL A 82 -10.88 5.90 -4.05
C VAL A 82 -10.83 4.40 -4.27
N ILE A 83 -9.67 3.87 -4.66
CA ILE A 83 -9.44 2.42 -4.71
C ILE A 83 -8.35 2.03 -3.71
N LEU A 84 -8.68 1.07 -2.85
CA LEU A 84 -7.82 0.50 -1.82
C LEU A 84 -7.47 -0.94 -2.17
N GLY A 85 -6.26 -1.36 -1.87
CA GLY A 85 -5.81 -2.73 -2.11
C GLY A 85 -4.30 -2.91 -2.00
N CYS A 86 -3.82 -4.03 -2.48
CA CYS A 86 -2.40 -4.41 -2.42
C CYS A 86 -1.61 -4.04 -3.69
N SER A 87 -0.60 -4.83 -4.02
CA SER A 87 0.27 -4.64 -5.19
C SER A 87 -0.47 -4.61 -6.53
N GLN A 88 -1.61 -5.26 -6.64
CA GLN A 88 -2.42 -5.25 -7.86
C GLN A 88 -3.05 -3.87 -8.09
N VAL A 89 -3.57 -3.25 -7.04
CA VAL A 89 -4.11 -1.88 -7.11
C VAL A 89 -2.98 -0.86 -7.30
N PHE A 90 -1.88 -1.02 -6.57
CA PHE A 90 -0.69 -0.19 -6.75
C PHE A 90 -0.17 -0.23 -8.19
N GLY A 91 -0.33 -1.37 -8.88
CA GLY A 91 0.15 -1.57 -10.24
C GLY A 91 1.64 -1.91 -10.29
N THR A 92 2.08 -2.86 -9.42
CA THR A 92 3.46 -3.35 -9.45
C THR A 92 3.76 -4.03 -10.79
N GLY A 93 4.80 -3.59 -11.48
CA GLY A 93 5.19 -4.08 -12.82
C GLY A 93 4.38 -3.47 -13.97
N LEU A 94 3.53 -2.47 -13.71
CA LEU A 94 2.71 -1.82 -14.74
C LEU A 94 3.11 -0.35 -14.93
N ALA A 95 3.05 0.12 -16.17
CA ALA A 95 3.09 1.55 -16.44
C ALA A 95 1.84 2.23 -15.86
N GLU A 96 1.91 3.55 -15.63
CA GLU A 96 0.84 4.29 -14.93
C GLU A 96 -0.52 4.12 -15.61
N GLU A 97 -0.56 4.26 -16.92
CA GLU A 97 -1.77 4.16 -17.74
C GLU A 97 -2.40 2.75 -17.75
N GLU A 98 -1.67 1.73 -17.31
CA GLU A 98 -2.14 0.34 -17.26
C GLU A 98 -2.65 -0.06 -15.87
N THR A 99 -2.52 0.83 -14.90
CA THR A 99 -3.01 0.55 -13.54
C THR A 99 -4.53 0.47 -13.50
N ILE A 100 -5.05 -0.34 -12.57
CA ILE A 100 -6.51 -0.46 -12.36
C ILE A 100 -7.14 0.92 -12.12
N ALA A 101 -6.45 1.80 -11.41
CA ALA A 101 -6.96 3.13 -11.10
C ALA A 101 -7.16 3.97 -12.37
N VAL A 102 -6.16 4.03 -13.26
CA VAL A 102 -6.26 4.80 -14.50
C VAL A 102 -7.28 4.18 -15.44
N GLN A 103 -7.27 2.86 -15.63
CA GLN A 103 -8.26 2.17 -16.46
C GLN A 103 -9.69 2.37 -15.97
N LEU A 104 -9.90 2.32 -14.65
CA LEU A 104 -11.20 2.59 -14.06
C LEU A 104 -11.61 4.06 -14.23
N GLN A 105 -10.67 5.00 -14.06
CA GLN A 105 -10.90 6.43 -14.26
C GLN A 105 -11.41 6.73 -15.67
N GLU A 106 -10.80 6.14 -16.69
CA GLU A 106 -11.22 6.28 -18.08
C GLU A 106 -12.62 5.70 -18.31
N LEU A 107 -12.90 4.52 -17.72
CA LEU A 107 -14.17 3.82 -17.89
C LEU A 107 -15.34 4.59 -17.27
N ILE A 108 -15.16 5.16 -16.07
CA ILE A 108 -16.24 5.84 -15.34
C ILE A 108 -16.25 7.36 -15.53
N ASN A 109 -15.29 7.91 -16.26
CA ASN A 109 -15.07 9.35 -16.46
C ASN A 109 -15.11 10.15 -15.14
N CYS A 110 -14.38 9.66 -14.15
CA CYS A 110 -14.30 10.24 -12.81
C CYS A 110 -12.90 9.99 -12.24
N PRO A 111 -12.25 10.96 -11.57
CA PRO A 111 -10.94 10.74 -10.96
C PRO A 111 -10.94 9.53 -10.03
N VAL A 112 -9.92 8.67 -10.16
CA VAL A 112 -9.73 7.49 -9.31
C VAL A 112 -8.40 7.60 -8.58
N ILE A 113 -8.46 7.69 -7.27
CA ILE A 113 -7.32 7.86 -6.39
C ILE A 113 -6.80 6.50 -5.97
N ASN A 114 -5.56 6.19 -6.36
CA ASN A 114 -4.91 4.92 -6.07
C ASN A 114 -4.27 4.94 -4.69
N LEU A 115 -4.90 4.33 -3.71
CA LEU A 115 -4.35 4.09 -2.38
C LEU A 115 -3.92 2.63 -2.17
N GLY A 116 -3.60 1.92 -3.24
CA GLY A 116 -3.00 0.60 -3.20
C GLY A 116 -1.59 0.64 -2.61
N ARG A 117 -1.25 -0.38 -1.82
CA ARG A 117 0.09 -0.55 -1.26
C ARG A 117 0.57 -1.99 -1.43
N PRO A 118 1.76 -2.21 -2.03
CA PRO A 118 2.32 -3.55 -2.16
C PRO A 118 2.46 -4.24 -0.79
N GLY A 119 2.01 -5.49 -0.72
CA GLY A 119 2.06 -6.29 0.51
C GLY A 119 1.00 -5.97 1.56
N SER A 120 0.10 -5.00 1.34
CA SER A 120 -0.94 -4.68 2.33
C SER A 120 -1.96 -5.80 2.53
N SER A 121 -2.60 -5.79 3.70
CA SER A 121 -3.69 -6.68 4.08
C SER A 121 -5.07 -6.01 3.95
N ILE A 122 -6.11 -6.78 4.23
CA ILE A 122 -7.48 -6.25 4.34
C ILE A 122 -7.58 -5.25 5.50
N ASP A 123 -6.96 -5.54 6.65
CA ASP A 123 -6.96 -4.65 7.82
C ASP A 123 -6.38 -3.28 7.49
N TYR A 124 -5.31 -3.25 6.69
CA TYR A 124 -4.71 -2.02 6.20
C TYR A 124 -5.70 -1.21 5.36
N SER A 125 -6.41 -1.86 4.44
CA SER A 125 -7.43 -1.21 3.62
C SER A 125 -8.59 -0.69 4.46
N LEU A 126 -9.03 -1.44 5.47
CA LEU A 126 -10.07 -1.00 6.41
C LEU A 126 -9.62 0.19 7.24
N ALA A 127 -8.39 0.19 7.76
CA ALA A 127 -7.84 1.33 8.50
C ALA A 127 -7.82 2.60 7.64
N ASN A 128 -7.35 2.50 6.40
CA ASN A 128 -7.38 3.63 5.45
C ASN A 128 -8.81 4.11 5.15
N ASN A 129 -9.76 3.19 5.00
CA ASN A 129 -11.17 3.56 4.79
C ASN A 129 -11.73 4.36 5.97
N ILE A 130 -11.40 3.98 7.21
CA ILE A 130 -11.79 4.71 8.41
C ILE A 130 -11.15 6.11 8.41
N GLN A 131 -9.86 6.21 8.05
CA GLN A 131 -9.14 7.47 8.01
C GLN A 131 -9.67 8.44 6.94
N LEU A 132 -9.99 7.94 5.75
CA LEU A 132 -10.61 8.75 4.71
C LEU A 132 -11.90 9.41 5.20
N ARG A 133 -12.72 8.67 5.94
CA ARG A 133 -13.99 9.21 6.49
C ARG A 133 -13.81 10.26 7.58
N SER A 134 -12.67 10.21 8.27
CA SER A 134 -12.40 11.06 9.44
C SER A 134 -11.62 12.33 9.10
N ASN A 135 -10.79 12.28 8.05
CA ASN A 135 -9.75 13.29 7.83
C ASN A 135 -9.83 14.01 6.49
N VAL A 136 -10.57 13.46 5.53
CA VAL A 136 -10.78 14.09 4.23
C VAL A 136 -12.27 14.15 3.91
N ALA A 137 -12.63 14.96 2.94
CA ALA A 137 -14.01 14.98 2.44
C ALA A 137 -14.39 13.59 1.91
N THR A 138 -15.61 13.17 2.19
CA THR A 138 -16.11 11.84 1.78
C THR A 138 -16.06 11.69 0.27
N PRO A 139 -15.30 10.73 -0.28
CA PRO A 139 -15.28 10.48 -1.71
C PRO A 139 -16.63 9.95 -2.21
N LYS A 140 -16.86 10.05 -3.52
CA LYS A 140 -18.09 9.52 -4.17
C LYS A 140 -18.28 8.03 -3.89
N ALA A 141 -17.20 7.28 -3.92
CA ALA A 141 -17.18 5.86 -3.59
C ALA A 141 -15.79 5.43 -3.10
N VAL A 142 -15.75 4.37 -2.31
CA VAL A 142 -14.52 3.67 -1.94
C VAL A 142 -14.63 2.22 -2.40
N ILE A 143 -13.70 1.80 -3.23
CA ILE A 143 -13.59 0.44 -3.74
C ILE A 143 -12.49 -0.27 -2.94
N ASN A 144 -12.86 -1.34 -2.25
CA ASN A 144 -11.90 -2.20 -1.57
C ASN A 144 -11.62 -3.41 -2.46
N HIS A 145 -10.44 -3.44 -3.04
CA HIS A 145 -9.94 -4.62 -3.73
C HIS A 145 -9.32 -5.56 -2.69
N TRP A 146 -10.08 -6.60 -2.33
CA TRP A 146 -9.66 -7.54 -1.30
C TRP A 146 -8.40 -8.31 -1.74
N THR A 147 -7.41 -8.30 -0.89
CA THR A 147 -6.19 -9.10 -1.04
C THR A 147 -6.35 -10.47 -0.39
N GLU A 148 -5.29 -11.26 -0.31
CA GLU A 148 -5.29 -12.56 0.33
C GLU A 148 -5.73 -12.47 1.80
N LEU A 149 -6.71 -13.28 2.18
CA LEU A 149 -7.30 -13.31 3.53
C LEU A 149 -6.29 -13.62 4.63
N MET A 150 -5.21 -14.32 4.28
CA MET A 150 -4.18 -14.74 5.23
C MET A 150 -3.13 -13.66 5.54
N ARG A 151 -3.23 -12.48 4.94
CA ARG A 151 -2.37 -11.35 5.27
C ARG A 151 -2.95 -10.60 6.45
N GLU A 152 -2.10 -10.32 7.43
CA GLU A 152 -2.44 -9.56 8.62
C GLU A 152 -1.56 -8.33 8.74
N THR A 153 -2.12 -7.20 9.16
CA THR A 153 -1.38 -5.98 9.43
C THR A 153 -1.41 -5.67 10.92
N TYR A 154 -0.23 -5.49 11.48
CA TYR A 154 -0.04 -5.08 12.86
C TYR A 154 0.32 -3.61 12.92
N PHE A 155 -0.50 -2.83 13.61
CA PHE A 155 -0.31 -1.40 13.80
C PHE A 155 0.43 -1.18 15.12
N GLY A 156 1.69 -0.80 15.05
CA GLY A 156 2.50 -0.42 16.21
C GLY A 156 2.61 1.09 16.37
N VAL A 157 3.15 1.53 17.49
CA VAL A 157 3.32 2.97 17.79
C VAL A 157 4.27 3.66 16.79
N GLU A 158 5.27 2.94 16.31
CA GLU A 158 6.28 3.52 15.41
C GLU A 158 6.32 2.87 14.03
N LYS A 159 5.68 1.72 13.84
CA LYS A 159 5.79 0.93 12.59
C LYS A 159 4.52 0.14 12.31
N ILE A 160 4.22 0.03 11.03
CA ILE A 160 3.22 -0.90 10.51
C ILE A 160 3.96 -2.10 9.93
N ALA A 161 3.57 -3.30 10.31
CA ALA A 161 4.12 -4.54 9.77
C ALA A 161 3.01 -5.40 9.18
N THR A 162 3.17 -5.84 7.94
CA THR A 162 2.28 -6.82 7.31
C THR A 162 2.97 -8.17 7.23
N VAL A 163 2.31 -9.21 7.71
CA VAL A 163 2.76 -10.58 7.63
C VAL A 163 2.00 -11.28 6.51
N THR A 164 2.74 -11.90 5.60
CA THR A 164 2.17 -12.73 4.53
C THR A 164 2.57 -14.18 4.78
N PRO A 165 1.62 -15.07 5.07
CA PRO A 165 1.90 -16.51 5.20
C PRO A 165 2.45 -17.09 3.90
N GLY A 166 3.37 -18.05 4.01
CA GLY A 166 3.92 -18.78 2.86
C GLY A 166 5.14 -18.14 2.18
N LEU A 167 5.53 -16.91 2.53
CA LEU A 167 6.89 -16.49 2.24
C LEU A 167 7.84 -17.26 3.15
N PRO A 168 8.98 -17.79 2.65
CA PRO A 168 10.00 -18.36 3.50
C PRO A 168 10.48 -17.22 4.42
N MET A 169 9.82 -17.12 5.57
CA MET A 169 10.18 -16.11 6.56
C MET A 169 11.51 -16.58 7.14
N HIS A 170 12.53 -15.87 6.80
CA HIS A 170 13.82 -16.05 7.47
C HIS A 170 13.55 -16.06 8.98
N GLU A 171 14.01 -17.07 9.65
CA GLU A 171 13.86 -17.27 11.09
C GLU A 171 14.24 -16.03 11.90
N THR A 172 15.16 -15.24 11.38
CA THR A 172 15.58 -13.92 11.89
C THR A 172 14.46 -12.87 11.85
N TYR A 173 13.61 -12.87 10.82
CA TYR A 173 12.49 -11.94 10.70
C TYR A 173 11.39 -12.26 11.72
N TYR A 174 11.07 -13.54 11.88
CA TYR A 174 10.12 -14.03 12.88
C TYR A 174 10.59 -13.71 14.30
N LYS A 175 11.82 -14.04 14.65
CA LYS A 175 12.38 -13.76 15.98
C LYS A 175 12.37 -12.27 16.31
N LYS A 176 12.69 -11.42 15.34
CA LYS A 176 12.72 -9.97 15.53
C LYS A 176 11.31 -9.37 15.66
N HIS A 177 10.33 -9.84 14.90
CA HIS A 177 8.98 -9.26 14.87
C HIS A 177 8.04 -9.90 15.90
N ILE A 178 8.11 -11.19 16.15
CA ILE A 178 7.39 -11.83 17.25
C ILE A 178 7.94 -11.36 18.59
N GLY A 179 9.25 -11.19 18.75
CA GLY A 179 9.83 -10.57 19.93
C GLY A 179 9.31 -9.15 20.17
N MET A 180 9.13 -8.38 19.10
CA MET A 180 8.57 -7.02 19.15
C MET A 180 7.06 -7.06 19.53
N LEU A 181 6.27 -7.96 18.93
CA LEU A 181 4.86 -8.16 19.28
C LEU A 181 4.69 -8.62 20.72
N ILE A 182 5.47 -9.58 21.18
CA ILE A 182 5.48 -10.05 22.56
C ILE A 182 5.81 -8.90 23.53
N SER A 183 6.77 -8.07 23.20
CA SER A 183 7.14 -6.89 23.99
C SER A 183 6.04 -5.81 23.99
N MET A 184 5.38 -5.60 22.86
CA MET A 184 4.29 -4.61 22.74
C MET A 184 3.03 -5.01 23.52
N PHE A 185 2.72 -6.31 23.60
CA PHE A 185 1.53 -6.78 24.29
C PHE A 185 1.80 -7.21 25.74
N GLY A 186 3.02 -7.04 26.25
CA GLY A 186 3.37 -7.41 27.62
C GLY A 186 3.27 -8.92 27.89
N LEU A 187 3.28 -9.75 26.86
CA LEU A 187 3.12 -11.20 26.93
C LEU A 187 4.46 -11.93 27.14
N MET A 188 5.41 -11.32 27.85
CA MET A 188 6.60 -12.06 28.28
C MET A 188 6.18 -13.12 29.28
N PRO A 189 6.44 -14.41 29.04
CA PRO A 189 6.32 -15.40 30.08
C PRO A 189 7.31 -14.99 31.20
N LYS A 190 6.82 -14.88 32.42
CA LYS A 190 7.70 -14.78 33.58
C LYS A 190 8.50 -16.09 33.61
N MET A 191 9.79 -16.00 33.29
CA MET A 191 10.76 -17.06 33.61
C MET A 191 10.96 -17.13 35.13
#